data_bbf019be8e88c9b2f7525bb0d42eb095
#
_entry.id   bbf019be8e88c9b2f7525bb0d42eb095
#
_cell.length_a   1.000
_cell.length_b   1.000
_cell.length_c   1.000
_cell.angle_alpha   90.00
_cell.angle_beta   90.00
_cell.angle_gamma   90.00
#
_symmetry.space_group_name_H-M   'P 1'
#
loop_
_entity.id
_entity.type
_entity.pdbx_description
1 polymer ?
#
loop_
_entity_poly.entity_id
_entity_poly.type
_entity_poly.pdbx_seq_one_letter_code
_entity_poly.pdbx_strand_id
1 'polypeptide(L)'
;LAKAIETVLKDYADKKNEHDYDKTGIYHYSNEGVCSRFDYTKTIAEYNGTTACDVPPCHSDEFPSPVKRPFYSVLDKSKIKETFGIRIPYWTESLRQCIANIKNK
;
A
#
# COMPACT_ATOMS: atom_id res chain seq x y z
N LEU A 1 -1.02 5.59 -4.15
CA LEU A 1 -1.26 6.66 -3.18
C LEU A 1 -1.43 8.02 -3.85
N ALA A 2 -0.60 8.34 -4.83
CA ALA A 2 -0.70 9.64 -5.52
C ALA A 2 -2.08 9.85 -6.15
N LYS A 3 -2.64 8.83 -6.78
CA LYS A 3 -3.98 8.90 -7.38
C LYS A 3 -5.07 9.09 -6.33
N ALA A 4 -4.91 8.49 -5.16
CA ALA A 4 -5.85 8.66 -4.06
C ALA A 4 -5.84 10.10 -3.55
N ILE A 5 -4.66 10.68 -3.38
CA ILE A 5 -4.49 12.08 -2.98
C ILE A 5 -5.12 13.01 -4.00
N GLU A 6 -4.89 12.75 -5.28
CA GLU A 6 -5.50 13.52 -6.38
C GLU A 6 -7.02 13.45 -6.33
N THR A 7 -7.60 12.28 -6.11
CA THR A 7 -9.04 12.09 -5.99
C THR A 7 -9.62 12.92 -4.84
N VAL A 8 -8.95 12.91 -3.68
CA VAL A 8 -9.38 13.68 -2.51
C VAL A 8 -9.32 15.18 -2.79
N LEU A 9 -8.23 15.64 -3.40
CA LEU A 9 -8.06 17.06 -3.73
C LEU A 9 -9.10 17.55 -4.74
N LYS A 10 -9.43 16.75 -5.73
CA LYS A 10 -10.47 17.08 -6.70
C LYS A 10 -11.85 17.16 -6.06
N ASP A 11 -12.15 16.23 -5.16
CA ASP A 11 -13.43 16.25 -4.42
C ASP A 11 -13.56 17.51 -3.58
N TYR A 12 -12.49 17.88 -2.87
CA TYR A 12 -12.45 19.10 -2.06
C TYR A 12 -12.60 20.35 -2.94
N ALA A 13 -11.88 20.40 -4.06
CA ALA A 13 -11.93 21.55 -4.97
C ALA A 13 -13.33 21.76 -5.55
N ASP A 14 -14.04 20.68 -5.86
CA ASP A 14 -15.41 20.74 -6.39
C ASP A 14 -16.42 21.21 -5.36
N LYS A 15 -16.15 20.97 -4.08
CA LYS A 15 -17.07 21.23 -2.97
C LYS A 15 -16.64 22.34 -2.01
N LYS A 16 -15.56 23.06 -2.32
CA LYS A 16 -14.99 24.07 -1.42
C LYS A 16 -15.92 25.24 -1.13
N ASN A 17 -16.92 25.46 -1.98
CA ASN A 17 -17.89 26.52 -1.81
C ASN A 17 -19.06 26.13 -0.90
N GLU A 18 -19.11 24.88 -0.48
CA GLU A 18 -20.08 24.42 0.51
C GLU A 18 -19.56 24.81 1.89
N HIS A 19 -20.43 25.33 2.75
CA HIS A 19 -20.04 25.85 4.07
C HIS A 19 -19.46 24.77 5.00
N ASP A 20 -19.87 23.53 4.82
CA ASP A 20 -19.44 22.42 5.69
C ASP A 20 -18.91 21.27 4.81
N TYR A 21 -17.59 21.28 4.55
CA TYR A 21 -16.97 20.11 3.96
C TYR A 21 -16.85 19.04 5.05
N ASP A 22 -17.69 18.02 4.96
CA ASP A 22 -17.89 17.03 6.02
C ASP A 22 -16.96 15.81 5.92
N LYS A 23 -16.07 15.79 4.92
CA LYS A 23 -15.18 14.66 4.68
C LYS A 23 -13.80 14.79 5.33
N THR A 24 -13.61 15.82 6.17
CA THR A 24 -12.36 15.98 6.92
C THR A 24 -12.23 14.89 7.97
N GLY A 25 -10.99 14.47 8.22
CA GLY A 25 -10.71 13.45 9.23
C GLY A 25 -9.47 12.66 8.90
N ILE A 26 -9.25 11.60 9.67
CA ILE A 26 -8.12 10.70 9.48
C ILE A 26 -8.58 9.53 8.60
N TYR A 27 -7.78 9.24 7.57
CA TYR A 27 -8.01 8.14 6.66
C TYR A 27 -6.77 7.26 6.58
N HIS A 28 -6.98 5.97 6.39
CA HIS A 28 -5.89 5.02 6.17
C HIS A 28 -5.87 4.58 4.72
N TYR A 29 -4.68 4.50 4.15
CA TYR A 29 -4.50 4.04 2.77
C TYR A 29 -3.27 3.15 2.67
N SER A 30 -3.45 1.99 2.09
CA SER A 30 -2.39 1.08 1.66
C SER A 30 -2.99 0.14 0.63
N ASN A 31 -2.15 -0.60 -0.09
CA ASN A 31 -2.65 -1.56 -1.06
C ASN A 31 -3.49 -2.65 -0.39
N GLU A 32 -4.42 -3.22 -1.16
CA GLU A 32 -5.23 -4.34 -0.69
C GLU A 32 -4.41 -5.60 -0.52
N GLY A 33 -4.87 -6.47 0.37
CA GLY A 33 -4.26 -7.76 0.62
C GLY A 33 -3.30 -7.75 1.79
N VAL A 34 -2.83 -8.93 2.13
CA VAL A 34 -1.93 -9.16 3.26
C VAL A 34 -0.78 -10.01 2.75
N CYS A 35 0.45 -9.65 3.13
CA CYS A 35 1.61 -10.47 2.83
C CYS A 35 2.65 -10.29 3.93
N SER A 36 3.48 -11.32 4.10
CA SER A 36 4.67 -11.22 4.96
C SER A 36 5.81 -10.52 4.19
N ARG A 37 6.85 -10.12 4.92
CA ARG A 37 8.05 -9.62 4.26
C ARG A 37 8.69 -10.68 3.37
N PHE A 38 8.58 -11.94 3.77
CA PHE A 38 9.05 -13.06 2.96
C PHE A 38 8.31 -13.11 1.62
N ASP A 39 6.98 -13.06 1.64
CA ASP A 39 6.16 -13.08 0.42
C ASP A 39 6.48 -11.89 -0.47
N TYR A 40 6.61 -10.72 0.13
CA TYR A 40 6.91 -9.48 -0.58
C TYR A 40 8.27 -9.56 -1.28
N THR A 41 9.30 -10.01 -0.56
CA THR A 41 10.66 -10.15 -1.10
C THR A 41 10.72 -11.19 -2.20
N LYS A 42 10.07 -12.34 -2.01
CA LYS A 42 9.99 -13.39 -3.02
C LYS A 42 9.34 -12.89 -4.31
N THR A 43 8.26 -12.13 -4.16
CA THR A 43 7.53 -11.59 -5.32
C THR A 43 8.37 -10.55 -6.07
N ILE A 44 9.11 -9.69 -5.35
CA ILE A 44 10.04 -8.75 -5.97
C ILE A 44 11.09 -9.49 -6.78
N ALA A 45 11.70 -10.52 -6.20
CA ALA A 45 12.72 -11.31 -6.89
C ALA A 45 12.17 -11.96 -8.16
N GLU A 46 10.96 -12.52 -8.08
CA GLU A 46 10.29 -13.16 -9.20
C GLU A 46 9.99 -12.17 -10.32
N TYR A 47 9.38 -11.03 -10.00
CA TYR A 47 9.03 -10.02 -11.00
C TYR A 47 10.24 -9.33 -11.61
N ASN A 48 11.32 -9.22 -10.87
CA ASN A 48 12.56 -8.62 -11.35
C ASN A 48 13.46 -9.62 -12.09
N GLY A 49 13.11 -10.91 -12.07
CA GLY A 49 13.91 -11.95 -12.70
C GLY A 49 15.19 -12.30 -11.95
N THR A 50 15.29 -11.92 -10.67
CA THR A 50 16.46 -12.23 -9.84
C THR A 50 16.31 -13.61 -9.25
N THR A 51 17.10 -14.57 -9.75
CA THR A 51 17.03 -15.97 -9.30
C THR A 51 18.24 -16.41 -8.45
N ALA A 52 19.28 -15.58 -8.39
CA ALA A 52 20.51 -15.91 -7.69
C ALA A 52 20.47 -15.73 -6.18
N CYS A 53 19.47 -15.00 -5.68
CA CYS A 53 19.33 -14.72 -4.27
C CYS A 53 18.41 -15.74 -3.60
N ASP A 54 18.89 -16.39 -2.55
CA ASP A 54 18.09 -17.30 -1.75
C ASP A 54 17.40 -16.52 -0.63
N VAL A 55 16.07 -16.61 -0.58
CA VAL A 55 15.24 -15.88 0.39
C VAL A 55 14.46 -16.90 1.22
N PRO A 56 15.06 -17.46 2.29
CA PRO A 56 14.32 -18.39 3.16
C PRO A 56 13.39 -17.63 4.10
N PRO A 57 12.27 -18.25 4.51
CA PRO A 57 11.41 -17.66 5.53
C PRO A 57 12.05 -17.77 6.92
N CYS A 58 11.72 -16.83 7.78
CA CYS A 58 12.16 -16.87 9.18
C CYS A 58 11.08 -16.26 10.08
N HIS A 59 11.14 -16.59 11.37
CA HIS A 59 10.30 -15.94 12.37
C HIS A 59 10.94 -14.62 12.80
N SER A 60 10.09 -13.71 13.32
CA SER A 60 10.55 -12.38 13.74
C SER A 60 11.63 -12.43 14.81
N ASP A 61 11.60 -13.44 15.69
CA ASP A 61 12.59 -13.60 16.75
C ASP A 61 13.95 -14.09 16.25
N GLU A 62 14.01 -14.66 15.05
CA GLU A 62 15.25 -15.09 14.40
C GLU A 62 16.02 -13.94 13.77
N PHE A 63 15.36 -12.79 13.59
CA PHE A 63 15.97 -11.62 13.02
C PHE A 63 15.80 -10.45 13.98
N PRO A 64 16.83 -10.15 14.82
CA PRO A 64 16.73 -9.12 15.85
C PRO A 64 16.40 -7.74 15.29
N SER A 65 15.48 -7.06 15.94
CA SER A 65 15.11 -5.69 15.62
C SER A 65 15.06 -4.88 16.92
N PRO A 66 15.54 -3.62 16.92
CA PRO A 66 15.46 -2.78 18.11
C PRO A 66 14.03 -2.41 18.50
N VAL A 67 13.09 -2.60 17.60
CA VAL A 67 11.67 -2.29 17.83
C VAL A 67 10.86 -3.56 17.67
N LYS A 68 10.01 -3.84 18.66
CA LYS A 68 9.06 -4.96 18.56
C LYS A 68 7.90 -4.55 17.67
N ARG A 69 7.74 -5.21 16.54
CA ARG A 69 6.67 -4.96 15.59
C ARG A 69 5.51 -5.93 15.81
N PRO A 70 4.26 -5.52 15.54
CA PRO A 70 3.14 -6.44 15.64
C PRO A 70 3.22 -7.52 14.57
N PHE A 71 2.73 -8.72 14.88
CA PHE A 71 2.67 -9.82 13.92
C PHE A 71 1.69 -9.54 12.79
N TYR A 72 0.64 -8.79 13.06
CA TYR A 72 -0.38 -8.44 12.08
C TYR A 72 -0.54 -6.92 12.07
N SER A 73 -0.21 -6.32 10.93
CA SER A 73 -0.20 -4.87 10.80
C SER A 73 -0.90 -4.48 9.50
N VAL A 74 -2.24 -4.52 9.52
CA VAL A 74 -3.07 -4.22 8.37
C VAL A 74 -3.98 -3.05 8.70
N LEU A 75 -4.03 -2.07 7.80
CA LEU A 75 -4.87 -0.90 7.96
C LEU A 75 -6.30 -1.18 7.50
N ASP A 76 -7.26 -0.66 8.22
CA ASP A 76 -8.66 -0.68 7.79
C ASP A 76 -8.89 0.50 6.84
N LYS A 77 -9.19 0.20 5.61
CA LYS A 77 -9.35 1.17 4.53
C LYS A 77 -10.80 1.43 4.17
N SER A 78 -11.73 0.92 4.96
CA SER A 78 -13.17 1.03 4.69
C SER A 78 -13.61 2.49 4.59
N LYS A 79 -13.12 3.34 5.48
CA LYS A 79 -13.50 4.75 5.53
C LYS A 79 -13.18 5.48 4.23
N ILE A 80 -11.96 5.33 3.70
CA ILE A 80 -11.56 6.02 2.47
C ILE A 80 -12.31 5.47 1.26
N LYS A 81 -12.57 4.17 1.23
CA LYS A 81 -13.34 3.53 0.16
C LYS A 81 -14.77 4.04 0.10
N GLU A 82 -15.43 4.10 1.26
CA GLU A 82 -16.83 4.51 1.36
C GLU A 82 -17.01 6.01 1.13
N THR A 83 -16.08 6.82 1.63
CA THR A 83 -16.19 8.27 1.57
C THR A 83 -15.89 8.81 0.17
N PHE A 84 -14.87 8.30 -0.50
CA PHE A 84 -14.42 8.80 -1.79
C PHE A 84 -14.64 7.84 -2.95
N GLY A 85 -15.15 6.64 -2.70
CA GLY A 85 -15.38 5.64 -3.75
C GLY A 85 -14.11 5.16 -4.43
N ILE A 86 -12.98 5.19 -3.74
CA ILE A 86 -11.68 4.84 -4.29
C ILE A 86 -11.55 3.32 -4.41
N ARG A 87 -11.11 2.84 -5.58
CA ARG A 87 -10.70 1.45 -5.76
C ARG A 87 -9.22 1.34 -5.41
N ILE A 88 -8.90 0.46 -4.47
CA ILE A 88 -7.52 0.25 -4.04
C ILE A 88 -6.99 -1.02 -4.72
N PRO A 89 -5.88 -0.94 -5.47
CA PRO A 89 -5.34 -2.13 -6.14
C PRO A 89 -4.72 -3.09 -5.14
N TYR A 90 -4.71 -4.37 -5.50
CA TYR A 90 -4.03 -5.41 -4.73
C TYR A 90 -2.52 -5.17 -4.77
N TRP A 91 -1.81 -5.55 -3.71
CA TRP A 91 -0.39 -5.21 -3.57
C TRP A 91 0.51 -5.76 -4.70
N THR A 92 0.21 -6.95 -5.24
CA THR A 92 0.99 -7.53 -6.35
C THR A 92 0.83 -6.73 -7.63
N GLU A 93 -0.36 -6.21 -7.89
CA GLU A 93 -0.65 -5.37 -9.05
C GLU A 93 0.16 -4.08 -9.00
N SER A 94 0.16 -3.41 -7.87
CA SER A 94 0.94 -2.18 -7.68
C SER A 94 2.44 -2.44 -7.72
N LEU A 95 2.89 -3.55 -7.15
CA LEU A 95 4.31 -3.93 -7.17
C LEU A 95 4.78 -4.19 -8.60
N ARG A 96 4.00 -4.91 -9.39
CA ARG A 96 4.33 -5.18 -10.79
C ARG A 96 4.48 -3.88 -11.58
N GLN A 97 3.57 -2.95 -11.40
CA GLN A 97 3.61 -1.65 -12.06
C GLN A 97 4.83 -0.84 -11.62
N CYS A 98 5.15 -0.87 -10.34
CA CYS A 98 6.32 -0.17 -9.80
C CYS A 98 7.63 -0.70 -10.42
N ILE A 99 7.79 -2.02 -10.49
CA ILE A 99 8.97 -2.64 -11.09
C ILE A 99 9.07 -2.30 -12.58
N ALA A 100 7.95 -2.34 -13.30
CA ALA A 100 7.93 -1.95 -14.71
C ALA A 100 8.37 -0.50 -14.91
N ASN A 101 7.91 0.40 -14.06
CA ASN A 101 8.30 1.82 -14.13
C ASN A 101 9.79 2.02 -13.86
N ILE A 102 10.36 1.25 -12.93
CA ILE A 102 11.79 1.31 -12.62
C ILE A 102 12.62 0.83 -13.81
N LYS A 103 12.20 -0.25 -14.46
CA LYS A 103 12.92 -0.81 -15.61
C LYS A 103 12.86 0.08 -16.86
N ASN A 104 11.84 0.94 -16.95
CA ASN A 104 11.65 1.81 -18.10
C ASN A 104 12.30 3.19 -17.94
N LYS A 105 13.05 3.40 -16.87
CA LYS A 105 13.82 4.65 -16.67
C LYS A 105 15.17 4.60 -17.35
#